data_370254c2c44b5181cc3efdbcb10c683d
#
_entry.id   370254c2c44b5181cc3efdbcb10c683d
#
_cell.length_a   1.000
_cell.length_b   1.000
_cell.length_c   1.000
_cell.angle_alpha   90.00
_cell.angle_beta   90.00
_cell.angle_gamma   90.00
#
_symmetry.space_group_name_H-M   'P 1'
#
loop_
_entity.id
_entity.type
_entity.pdbx_description
1 polymer ?
#
loop_
_entity_poly.entity_id
_entity_poly.type
_entity_poly.pdbx_seq_one_letter_code
_entity_poly.pdbx_strand_id
1 'polypeptide(L)'
;MISVILTVYARPQNLDLQLEAINNQSIKPKEIIIVLDKNINVDFDLKKYEQYQIVSFNKNIGVWGRFSVALLTSQPYICVFDDDTIPGNKWFENCLNTYKKVDGLLGTVGVLFNKGSLDYDYSKRVGWPDPNESIEEVDIVG
;
A
#
# COMPACT_ATOMS: atom_id res chain seq x y z
N MET A 1 3.11 -3.91 15.71
CA MET A 1 4.14 -4.28 14.74
C MET A 1 3.47 -4.40 13.38
N ILE A 2 4.18 -4.14 12.29
CA ILE A 2 3.61 -3.93 10.96
C ILE A 2 4.18 -4.95 9.98
N SER A 3 3.31 -5.56 9.15
CA SER A 3 3.66 -6.24 7.91
C SER A 3 3.47 -5.29 6.73
N VAL A 4 4.39 -5.32 5.78
CA VAL A 4 4.31 -4.54 4.54
C VAL A 4 4.15 -5.48 3.36
N ILE A 5 3.22 -5.15 2.48
CA ILE A 5 3.02 -5.83 1.20
C ILE A 5 3.37 -4.84 0.09
N LEU A 6 4.37 -5.19 -0.72
CA LEU A 6 4.79 -4.43 -1.89
C LEU A 6 4.34 -5.16 -3.15
N THR A 7 3.58 -4.49 -4.00
CA THR A 7 3.22 -5.06 -5.29
C THR A 7 4.27 -4.68 -6.34
N VAL A 8 4.61 -5.63 -7.21
CA VAL A 8 5.49 -5.41 -8.36
C VAL A 8 4.72 -5.82 -9.61
N TYR A 9 4.29 -4.84 -10.39
CA TYR A 9 3.47 -5.06 -11.58
C TYR A 9 4.02 -4.34 -12.80
N ALA A 10 3.81 -3.04 -12.91
CA ALA A 10 4.18 -2.26 -14.09
C ALA A 10 5.50 -1.49 -13.93
N ARG A 11 5.96 -1.29 -12.70
CA ARG A 11 7.13 -0.45 -12.37
C ARG A 11 8.13 -1.17 -11.46
N PRO A 12 8.67 -2.33 -11.89
CA PRO A 12 9.60 -3.13 -11.06
C PRO A 12 10.87 -2.35 -10.66
N GLN A 13 11.26 -1.33 -11.43
CA GLN A 13 12.40 -0.45 -11.13
C GLN A 13 12.19 0.38 -9.84
N ASN A 14 10.96 0.57 -9.38
CA ASN A 14 10.67 1.34 -8.17
C ASN A 14 10.87 0.52 -6.88
N LEU A 15 10.98 -0.81 -6.98
CA LEU A 15 11.05 -1.68 -5.79
C LEU A 15 12.23 -1.33 -4.88
N ASP A 16 13.39 -1.01 -5.44
CA ASP A 16 14.56 -0.61 -4.65
C ASP A 16 14.29 0.68 -3.86
N LEU A 17 13.68 1.67 -4.50
CA LEU A 17 13.31 2.93 -3.85
C LEU A 17 12.26 2.72 -2.75
N GLN A 18 11.29 1.83 -2.99
CA GLN A 18 10.29 1.47 -1.99
C GLN A 18 10.94 0.79 -0.78
N LEU A 19 11.81 -0.19 -1.02
CA LEU A 19 12.52 -0.91 0.04
C LEU A 19 13.42 0.03 0.83
N GLU A 20 14.12 0.95 0.18
CA GLU A 20 14.92 1.98 0.84
C GLU A 20 14.03 2.87 1.74
N ALA A 21 12.92 3.38 1.20
CA ALA A 21 11.99 4.21 1.95
C ALA A 21 11.38 3.48 3.17
N ILE A 22 11.07 2.18 3.03
CA ILE A 22 10.53 1.35 4.11
C ILE A 22 11.61 1.05 5.14
N ASN A 23 12.82 0.75 4.72
CA ASN A 23 13.95 0.52 5.62
C ASN A 23 14.39 1.80 6.36
N ASN A 24 14.04 2.98 5.86
CA ASN A 24 14.32 4.28 6.48
C ASN A 24 13.16 4.84 7.31
N GLN A 25 12.07 4.08 7.51
CA GLN A 25 10.98 4.49 8.38
C GLN A 25 11.42 4.70 9.83
N SER A 26 10.81 5.66 10.54
CA SER A 26 11.02 5.87 11.99
C SER A 26 10.61 4.66 12.82
N ILE A 27 9.59 3.94 12.38
CA ILE A 27 9.15 2.65 12.94
C ILE A 27 9.38 1.58 11.87
N LYS A 28 10.28 0.63 12.13
CA LYS A 28 10.59 -0.44 11.18
C LYS A 28 9.47 -1.47 11.12
N PRO A 29 9.10 -1.95 9.92
CA PRO A 29 8.23 -3.12 9.81
C PRO A 29 8.94 -4.37 10.31
N LYS A 30 8.17 -5.37 10.72
CA LYS A 30 8.70 -6.68 11.13
C LYS A 30 8.73 -7.68 9.99
N GLU A 31 7.97 -7.41 8.95
CA GLU A 31 7.78 -8.30 7.84
C GLU A 31 7.58 -7.50 6.57
N ILE A 32 8.21 -7.92 5.49
CA ILE A 32 8.02 -7.36 4.15
C ILE A 32 7.76 -8.53 3.21
N ILE A 33 6.64 -8.49 2.52
CA ILE A 33 6.22 -9.46 1.51
C ILE A 33 6.20 -8.75 0.15
N ILE A 34 6.95 -9.29 -0.81
CA ILE A 34 6.96 -8.81 -2.19
C ILE A 34 6.01 -9.66 -3.01
N VAL A 35 5.03 -9.03 -3.65
CA VAL A 35 4.04 -9.70 -4.50
C VAL A 35 4.40 -9.45 -5.95
N LEU A 36 4.74 -10.53 -6.66
CA LEU A 36 5.07 -10.49 -8.07
C LEU A 36 3.86 -10.90 -8.90
N ASP A 37 3.43 -10.01 -9.77
CA ASP A 37 2.43 -10.32 -10.79
C ASP A 37 3.13 -10.73 -12.10
N LYS A 38 2.74 -11.85 -12.70
CA LYS A 38 3.43 -12.43 -13.87
C LYS A 38 3.43 -11.57 -15.14
N ASN A 39 2.68 -10.48 -15.18
CA ASN A 39 2.75 -9.55 -16.30
C ASN A 39 4.00 -8.66 -16.32
N ILE A 40 4.96 -8.94 -15.42
CA ILE A 40 6.27 -8.30 -15.46
C ILE A 40 7.03 -8.81 -16.68
N ASN A 41 6.97 -8.05 -17.77
CA ASN A 41 7.76 -8.29 -18.99
C ASN A 41 9.23 -7.84 -18.84
N VAL A 42 9.76 -7.86 -17.61
CA VAL A 42 11.11 -7.41 -17.29
C VAL A 42 11.88 -8.57 -16.69
N ASP A 43 13.14 -8.67 -17.04
CA ASP A 43 14.09 -9.59 -16.44
C ASP A 43 14.30 -9.18 -14.96
N PHE A 44 13.44 -9.73 -14.08
CA PHE A 44 13.43 -9.39 -12.66
C PHE A 44 14.33 -10.36 -11.90
N ASP A 45 15.46 -9.86 -11.39
CA ASP A 45 16.41 -10.67 -10.64
C ASP A 45 15.88 -10.97 -9.22
N LEU A 46 15.19 -12.10 -9.08
CA LEU A 46 14.67 -12.58 -7.81
C LEU A 46 15.74 -12.79 -6.73
N LYS A 47 16.98 -13.12 -7.13
CA LYS A 47 18.08 -13.37 -6.18
C LYS A 47 18.42 -12.13 -5.36
N LYS A 48 18.26 -10.96 -5.95
CA LYS A 48 18.48 -9.68 -5.26
C LYS A 48 17.58 -9.50 -4.03
N TYR A 49 16.44 -10.18 -3.98
CA TYR A 49 15.40 -9.99 -2.97
C TYR A 49 15.13 -11.25 -2.15
N GLU A 50 16.03 -12.24 -2.20
CA GLU A 50 15.87 -13.54 -1.52
C GLU A 50 15.72 -13.45 0.00
N GLN A 51 16.14 -12.32 0.61
CA GLN A 51 15.97 -12.04 2.03
C GLN A 51 14.52 -11.68 2.42
N TYR A 52 13.66 -11.42 1.44
CA TYR A 52 12.25 -11.10 1.65
C TYR A 52 11.37 -12.30 1.30
N GLN A 53 10.20 -12.38 1.90
CA GLN A 53 9.19 -13.33 1.45
C GLN A 53 8.64 -12.88 0.08
N ILE A 54 8.69 -13.77 -0.91
CA ILE A 54 8.20 -13.50 -2.26
C ILE A 54 6.99 -14.39 -2.54
N VAL A 55 5.88 -13.75 -2.95
CA VAL A 55 4.67 -14.43 -3.42
C VAL A 55 4.51 -14.13 -4.90
N SER A 56 4.61 -15.15 -5.73
CA SER A 56 4.53 -15.01 -7.18
C SER A 56 3.23 -15.61 -7.71
N PHE A 57 2.53 -14.86 -8.54
CA PHE A 57 1.33 -15.30 -9.23
C PHE A 57 1.62 -15.57 -10.71
N ASN A 58 1.01 -16.59 -11.26
CA ASN A 58 1.18 -16.96 -12.67
C ASN A 58 0.21 -16.26 -13.63
N LYS A 59 -0.60 -15.34 -13.12
CA LYS A 59 -1.55 -14.51 -13.86
C LYS A 59 -1.75 -13.19 -13.13
N ASN A 60 -2.21 -12.17 -13.84
CA ASN A 60 -2.61 -10.92 -13.21
C ASN A 60 -3.76 -11.16 -12.21
N ILE A 61 -3.52 -10.83 -10.94
CA ILE A 61 -4.49 -10.98 -9.85
C ILE A 61 -5.34 -9.72 -9.64
N GLY A 62 -5.08 -8.68 -10.44
CA GLY A 62 -5.79 -7.41 -10.35
C GLY A 62 -5.59 -6.68 -9.02
N VAL A 63 -6.33 -5.60 -8.84
CA VAL A 63 -6.24 -4.73 -7.65
C VAL A 63 -6.51 -5.47 -6.35
N TRP A 64 -7.44 -6.43 -6.36
CA TRP A 64 -7.87 -7.16 -5.16
C TRP A 64 -6.91 -8.26 -4.71
N GLY A 65 -6.14 -8.81 -5.65
CA GLY A 65 -5.28 -9.96 -5.37
C GLY A 65 -4.24 -9.69 -4.28
N ARG A 66 -3.66 -8.49 -4.25
CA ARG A 66 -2.68 -8.11 -3.22
C ARG A 66 -3.24 -8.13 -1.80
N PHE A 67 -4.53 -7.82 -1.63
CA PHE A 67 -5.17 -7.86 -0.32
C PHE A 67 -5.35 -9.30 0.20
N SER A 68 -5.45 -10.29 -0.70
CA SER A 68 -5.51 -11.70 -0.28
C SER A 68 -4.20 -12.17 0.35
N VAL A 69 -3.06 -11.56 -0.03
CA VAL A 69 -1.75 -11.84 0.56
C VAL A 69 -1.68 -11.42 2.03
N ALA A 70 -2.56 -10.51 2.47
CA ALA A 70 -2.68 -10.14 3.88
C ALA A 70 -2.94 -11.34 4.80
N LEU A 71 -3.56 -12.40 4.29
CA LEU A 71 -3.77 -13.65 5.04
C LEU A 71 -2.48 -14.40 5.37
N LEU A 72 -1.38 -14.08 4.71
CA LEU A 72 -0.06 -14.68 4.95
C LEU A 72 0.77 -13.87 5.95
N THR A 73 0.30 -12.70 6.36
CA THR A 73 1.03 -11.80 7.27
C THR A 73 0.93 -12.28 8.72
N SER A 74 1.98 -11.99 9.49
CA SER A 74 2.09 -12.38 10.90
C SER A 74 1.85 -11.24 11.90
N GLN A 75 1.69 -9.99 11.42
CA GLN A 75 1.56 -8.82 12.28
C GLN A 75 0.14 -8.26 12.30
N PRO A 76 -0.27 -7.58 13.38
CA PRO A 76 -1.65 -7.07 13.53
C PRO A 76 -1.98 -5.88 12.62
N TYR A 77 -0.97 -5.16 12.14
CA TYR A 77 -1.15 -4.05 11.19
C TYR A 77 -0.51 -4.38 9.87
N ILE A 78 -1.21 -4.09 8.78
CA ILE A 78 -0.79 -4.40 7.42
C ILE A 78 -0.82 -3.13 6.60
N CYS A 79 0.30 -2.81 5.95
CA CYS A 79 0.38 -1.74 4.96
C CYS A 79 0.57 -2.35 3.56
N VAL A 80 -0.23 -1.92 2.61
CA VAL A 80 -0.14 -2.33 1.21
C VAL A 80 0.26 -1.13 0.38
N PHE A 81 1.31 -1.27 -0.43
CA PHE A 81 1.78 -0.21 -1.32
C PHE A 81 1.72 -0.68 -2.78
N ASP A 82 1.24 0.21 -3.63
CA ASP A 82 1.32 0.06 -5.08
C ASP A 82 2.74 0.31 -5.58
N ASP A 83 3.06 -0.18 -6.78
CA ASP A 83 4.40 -0.09 -7.38
C ASP A 83 4.85 1.33 -7.76
N ASP A 84 4.01 2.34 -7.54
CA ASP A 84 4.29 3.77 -7.74
C ASP A 84 4.25 4.58 -6.44
N THR A 85 4.04 3.95 -5.30
CA THR A 85 3.92 4.63 -4.01
C THR A 85 5.21 4.49 -3.20
N ILE A 86 5.83 5.62 -2.87
CA ILE A 86 7.03 5.68 -2.03
C ILE A 86 6.67 6.43 -0.74
N PRO A 87 6.60 5.74 0.42
CA PRO A 87 6.18 6.37 1.65
C PRO A 87 7.24 7.31 2.22
N GLY A 88 6.80 8.43 2.81
CA GLY A 88 7.67 9.29 3.62
C GLY A 88 8.16 8.58 4.89
N ASN A 89 9.29 9.02 5.45
CA ASN A 89 10.02 8.34 6.54
C ASN A 89 9.26 8.18 7.87
N LYS A 90 8.13 8.85 8.06
CA LYS A 90 7.24 8.74 9.24
C LYS A 90 5.88 8.11 8.92
N TRP A 91 5.75 7.48 7.77
CA TRP A 91 4.47 6.92 7.34
C TRP A 91 3.85 5.98 8.39
N PHE A 92 4.61 4.97 8.83
CA PHE A 92 4.09 4.00 9.81
C PHE A 92 3.82 4.62 11.18
N GLU A 93 4.66 5.55 11.62
CA GLU A 93 4.44 6.28 12.87
C GLU A 93 3.13 7.08 12.81
N ASN A 94 2.89 7.78 11.70
CA ASN A 94 1.68 8.56 11.49
C ASN A 94 0.44 7.65 11.43
N CYS A 95 0.49 6.53 10.70
CA CYS A 95 -0.59 5.58 10.65
C CYS A 95 -0.94 5.02 12.03
N LEU A 96 0.06 4.60 12.81
CA LEU A 96 -0.17 4.07 14.15
C LEU A 96 -0.73 5.14 15.12
N ASN A 97 -0.29 6.39 14.99
CA ASN A 97 -0.84 7.49 15.79
C ASN A 97 -2.27 7.85 15.38
N THR A 98 -2.60 7.72 14.10
CA THR A 98 -3.98 7.88 13.61
C THR A 98 -4.87 6.75 14.13
N TYR A 99 -4.39 5.52 14.09
CA TYR A 99 -5.11 4.33 14.59
C TYR A 99 -5.48 4.40 16.09
N LYS A 100 -4.72 5.14 16.89
CA LYS A 100 -5.07 5.40 18.31
C LYS A 100 -6.31 6.29 18.45
N LYS A 101 -6.71 7.01 17.42
CA LYS A 101 -7.81 7.98 17.42
C LYS A 101 -9.04 7.47 16.68
N VAL A 102 -8.84 6.68 15.63
CA VAL A 102 -9.89 6.14 14.76
C VAL A 102 -9.60 4.70 14.42
N ASP A 103 -10.65 3.90 14.27
CA ASP A 103 -10.58 2.51 13.84
C ASP A 103 -11.08 2.41 12.40
N GLY A 104 -10.35 1.74 11.51
CA GLY A 104 -10.71 1.60 10.11
C GLY A 104 -9.54 1.39 9.17
N LEU A 105 -9.79 1.45 7.88
CA LEU A 105 -8.76 1.48 6.85
C LEU A 105 -8.24 2.92 6.70
N LEU A 106 -6.94 3.08 6.63
CA LEU A 106 -6.29 4.37 6.48
C LEU A 106 -5.65 4.49 5.09
N GLY A 107 -5.78 5.65 4.47
CA GLY A 107 -5.08 6.01 3.25
C GLY A 107 -4.79 7.50 3.19
N THR A 108 -4.11 7.95 2.15
CA THR A 108 -3.79 9.37 1.92
C THR A 108 -4.81 10.08 1.07
N VAL A 109 -5.51 9.35 0.24
CA VAL A 109 -6.53 9.86 -0.67
C VAL A 109 -7.84 9.17 -0.40
N GLY A 110 -8.92 9.91 -0.45
CA GLY A 110 -10.25 9.37 -0.30
C GLY A 110 -11.23 9.90 -1.33
N VAL A 111 -12.37 9.24 -1.42
CA VAL A 111 -13.50 9.66 -2.26
C VAL A 111 -14.76 9.66 -1.44
N LEU A 112 -15.49 10.77 -1.52
CA LEU A 112 -16.83 10.90 -0.99
C LEU A 112 -17.82 10.95 -2.17
N PHE A 113 -18.73 9.99 -2.23
CA PHE A 113 -19.77 9.99 -3.25
C PHE A 113 -20.80 11.10 -2.97
N ASN A 114 -21.32 11.69 -4.02
CA ASN A 114 -22.46 12.58 -3.90
C ASN A 114 -23.70 11.79 -3.41
N LYS A 115 -24.48 12.40 -2.52
CA LYS A 115 -25.66 11.77 -1.93
C LYS A 115 -26.60 11.19 -3.00
N GLY A 116 -26.83 9.90 -2.93
CA GLY A 116 -27.71 9.17 -3.87
C GLY A 116 -27.05 8.75 -5.20
N SER A 117 -25.74 8.96 -5.36
CA SER A 117 -24.98 8.53 -6.53
C SER A 117 -23.76 7.71 -6.09
N LEU A 118 -23.43 6.69 -6.88
CA LEU A 118 -22.16 5.94 -6.79
C LEU A 118 -21.28 6.28 -8.01
N ASP A 119 -21.50 7.41 -8.64
CA ASP A 119 -20.75 7.87 -9.80
C ASP A 119 -19.44 8.50 -9.35
N TYR A 120 -18.35 7.86 -9.70
CA TYR A 120 -17.00 8.28 -9.34
C TYR A 120 -16.61 9.63 -9.96
N ASP A 121 -17.09 9.92 -11.15
CA ASP A 121 -16.73 11.15 -11.89
C ASP A 121 -17.29 12.42 -11.24
N TYR A 122 -18.40 12.29 -10.50
CA TYR A 122 -19.05 13.40 -9.78
C TYR A 122 -18.77 13.38 -8.27
N SER A 123 -17.80 12.58 -7.82
CA SER A 123 -17.43 12.49 -6.41
C SER A 123 -16.48 13.61 -5.97
N LYS A 124 -16.48 13.90 -4.67
CA LYS A 124 -15.47 14.78 -4.05
C LYS A 124 -14.22 13.97 -3.72
N ARG A 125 -13.05 14.42 -4.13
CA ARG A 125 -11.77 13.86 -3.68
C ARG A 125 -11.31 14.54 -2.40
N VAL A 126 -10.75 13.74 -1.49
CA VAL A 126 -10.17 14.16 -0.22
C VAL A 126 -8.67 13.79 -0.24
N GLY A 127 -7.81 14.74 0.15
CA GLY A 127 -6.35 14.53 0.16
C GLY A 127 -5.68 14.59 -1.22
N TRP A 128 -6.39 15.07 -2.25
CA TRP A 128 -5.86 15.27 -3.60
C TRP A 128 -6.60 16.43 -4.32
N PRO A 129 -5.91 17.38 -5.00
CA PRO A 129 -4.44 17.45 -5.13
C PRO A 129 -3.73 17.93 -3.86
N ASP A 130 -4.43 18.56 -2.96
CA ASP A 130 -3.87 19.10 -1.72
C ASP A 130 -4.05 18.13 -0.56
N PRO A 131 -3.05 18.00 0.34
CA PRO A 131 -3.16 17.15 1.51
C PRO A 131 -4.28 17.65 2.44
N ASN A 132 -4.96 16.70 3.08
CA ASN A 132 -6.01 17.02 4.06
C ASN A 132 -5.40 17.41 5.40
N GLU A 133 -5.96 18.45 6.05
CA GLU A 133 -5.47 18.94 7.36
C GLU A 133 -5.99 18.09 8.55
N SER A 134 -7.07 17.34 8.33
CA SER A 134 -7.75 16.54 9.35
C SER A 134 -8.03 15.12 8.87
N ILE A 135 -8.34 14.24 9.82
CA ILE A 135 -8.84 12.90 9.50
C ILE A 135 -10.29 13.05 9.05
N GLU A 136 -10.60 12.53 7.86
CA GLU A 136 -11.96 12.47 7.32
C GLU A 136 -12.35 11.04 7.04
N GLU A 137 -13.61 10.71 7.35
CA GLU A 137 -14.23 9.45 6.92
C GLU A 137 -14.66 9.59 5.47
N VAL A 138 -14.37 8.58 4.65
CA VAL A 138 -14.61 8.59 3.21
C VAL A 138 -15.25 7.26 2.78
N ASP A 139 -15.91 7.27 1.63
CA ASP A 139 -16.56 6.06 1.09
C ASP A 139 -15.55 5.10 0.44
N ILE A 140 -14.49 5.66 -0.16
CA ILE A 140 -13.37 4.88 -0.72
C ILE A 140 -12.06 5.49 -0.22
N VAL A 141 -11.14 4.64 0.23
CA VAL A 141 -9.80 5.01 0.66
C VAL A 141 -8.75 4.44 -0.30
N GLY A 142 -7.72 5.24 -0.62
CA GLY A 142 -6.61 4.87 -1.50
C GLY A 142 -5.25 5.38 -1.02
#